data_5016a26d7b82b5c63312a91fe303dc6e
#
_entry.id   5016a26d7b82b5c63312a91fe303dc6e
#
_cell.length_a   1.000
_cell.length_b   1.000
_cell.length_c   1.000
_cell.angle_alpha   90.00
_cell.angle_beta   90.00
_cell.angle_gamma   90.00
#
_symmetry.space_group_name_H-M   'P 1'
#
loop_
_entity.id
_entity.type
_entity.pdbx_description
1 polymer ?
#
loop_
_entity_poly.entity_id
_entity_poly.type
_entity_poly.pdbx_seq_one_letter_code
_entity_poly.pdbx_strand_id
1 'polypeptide(L)'
;MRKIKVILLILLLGTTTHIYAQQKFTSVDEINNITLSKSQLLFELDLLEQQLSEEYQPRLYEQLHSLLRNIDLQFKTTIGRIYVENDYALLWEDKQAEKMFLREYAAIVASGVSERAARLLNDIYKASEIGGLVYDMLLTDAFLDYMYYSKNAKNFAQQWFYSTNSYKAQLPSKQDIQRWLSSIKHNENLMFIEQLAQHNEQYEKIITYLSKLIPQDDKSILYKLAINAQRLRIIPDFNNGIFVNIPSYQLNYYRDGELVLNSKVIVGKKARKTPVMYSKLSNIVVNPPWIPTPRLINEDIVPKIKLDPDYVARNSYTISDSKGQVIDPSSINWNTIGTNFPYRIRQAPGGSALGNYKFNMPSSDAIYLHDTPNRGLFSKKNRALSSGCVRVEKSDQLATILLTEAGWTEERKQNVLNSKKNTSENIRSDNPVYLYYVTTWVENDVVKTLPDIYEYDQVPHLTYINWNIIKWYLN
;
A
#
# COMPACT_ATOMS: atom_id res chain seq x y z
N MET A 1 12.58 10.93 -43.89
CA MET A 1 11.15 10.57 -43.68
C MET A 1 10.70 10.70 -42.22
N ARG A 2 11.48 10.22 -41.19
CA ARG A 2 11.09 10.37 -39.75
C ARG A 2 10.88 11.82 -39.26
N LYS A 3 11.67 12.78 -39.71
CA LYS A 3 11.55 14.19 -39.31
C LYS A 3 10.31 14.90 -39.87
N ILE A 4 9.79 14.46 -41.02
CA ILE A 4 8.59 15.02 -41.64
C ILE A 4 7.33 14.58 -40.92
N LYS A 5 7.25 13.32 -40.43
CA LYS A 5 6.08 12.80 -39.65
C LYS A 5 5.88 13.51 -38.30
N VAL A 6 6.96 13.90 -37.64
CA VAL A 6 6.88 14.64 -36.34
C VAL A 6 6.43 16.09 -36.58
N ILE A 7 6.83 16.71 -37.71
CA ILE A 7 6.41 18.08 -38.07
C ILE A 7 4.92 18.12 -38.47
N LEU A 8 4.40 17.05 -39.10
CA LEU A 8 2.98 16.99 -39.48
C LEU A 8 2.07 16.83 -38.23
N LEU A 9 2.49 16.07 -37.21
CA LEU A 9 1.76 15.93 -35.94
C LEU A 9 1.69 17.27 -35.17
N ILE A 10 2.76 18.07 -35.23
CA ILE A 10 2.82 19.42 -34.62
C ILE A 10 1.97 20.42 -35.43
N LEU A 11 1.87 20.28 -36.76
CA LEU A 11 1.02 21.12 -37.60
C LEU A 11 -0.48 20.81 -37.45
N LEU A 12 -0.86 19.55 -37.15
CA LEU A 12 -2.26 19.17 -36.90
C LEU A 12 -2.78 19.68 -35.55
N LEU A 13 -1.92 19.75 -34.52
CA LEU A 13 -2.24 20.47 -33.30
C LEU A 13 -2.36 21.98 -33.48
N GLY A 14 -1.74 22.53 -34.53
CA GLY A 14 -1.72 23.97 -34.83
C GLY A 14 -2.97 24.51 -35.57
N THR A 15 -3.77 23.65 -36.20
CA THR A 15 -4.94 24.13 -36.97
C THR A 15 -6.23 24.28 -36.16
N THR A 16 -6.34 23.60 -35.01
CA THR A 16 -7.45 23.78 -34.05
C THR A 16 -7.24 24.90 -33.04
N THR A 17 -6.09 25.60 -33.08
CA THR A 17 -5.67 26.57 -32.05
C THR A 17 -5.58 28.01 -32.54
N HIS A 18 -6.44 28.48 -33.40
CA HIS A 18 -6.50 29.94 -33.68
C HIS A 18 -6.87 30.79 -32.42
N ILE A 19 -7.28 30.18 -31.32
CA ILE A 19 -7.55 30.84 -30.03
C ILE A 19 -6.38 30.68 -29.03
N TYR A 20 -5.49 29.69 -29.18
CA TYR A 20 -4.35 29.43 -28.27
C TYR A 20 -2.97 29.73 -28.88
N ALA A 21 -2.92 30.39 -30.04
CA ALA A 21 -1.69 30.64 -30.84
C ALA A 21 -0.70 31.62 -30.21
N GLN A 22 -0.85 32.06 -28.97
CA GLN A 22 0.12 32.93 -28.28
C GLN A 22 0.89 32.27 -27.12
N GLN A 23 0.62 31.03 -26.76
CA GLN A 23 1.46 30.32 -25.78
C GLN A 23 2.47 29.42 -26.50
N LYS A 24 3.74 29.80 -26.44
CA LYS A 24 4.87 28.93 -26.82
C LYS A 24 5.02 27.82 -25.81
N PHE A 25 4.55 26.60 -26.13
CA PHE A 25 4.87 25.42 -25.34
C PHE A 25 6.35 25.09 -25.52
N THR A 26 7.08 24.98 -24.40
CA THR A 26 8.53 24.77 -24.42
C THR A 26 8.91 23.31 -24.19
N SER A 27 7.95 22.44 -23.84
CA SER A 27 8.18 21.01 -23.67
C SER A 27 6.96 20.12 -24.00
N VAL A 28 7.25 18.85 -24.30
CA VAL A 28 6.22 17.82 -24.56
C VAL A 28 5.38 17.51 -23.31
N ASP A 29 5.87 17.85 -22.14
CA ASP A 29 5.20 17.62 -20.85
C ASP A 29 4.04 18.60 -20.61
N GLU A 30 4.09 19.80 -21.18
CA GLU A 30 2.99 20.78 -21.13
C GLU A 30 1.76 20.32 -21.94
N ILE A 31 1.97 19.54 -23.01
CA ILE A 31 0.89 19.01 -23.87
C ILE A 31 0.10 17.89 -23.15
N ASN A 32 0.72 17.18 -22.21
CA ASN A 32 0.08 16.06 -21.52
C ASN A 32 -0.84 16.48 -20.35
N ASN A 33 -0.81 17.74 -19.94
CA ASN A 33 -1.65 18.29 -18.88
C ASN A 33 -2.95 18.94 -19.40
N ILE A 34 -3.19 18.91 -20.71
CA ILE A 34 -4.42 19.46 -21.29
C ILE A 34 -5.54 18.43 -21.09
N THR A 35 -6.46 18.75 -20.20
CA THR A 35 -7.70 17.99 -20.01
C THR A 35 -8.65 18.35 -21.18
N LEU A 36 -8.64 17.56 -22.24
CA LEU A 36 -9.56 17.72 -23.36
C LEU A 36 -11.00 17.36 -22.93
N SER A 37 -11.97 18.13 -23.39
CA SER A 37 -13.36 17.76 -23.20
C SER A 37 -13.70 16.49 -24.00
N LYS A 38 -14.73 15.74 -23.58
CA LYS A 38 -15.15 14.52 -24.27
C LYS A 38 -15.41 14.72 -25.76
N SER A 39 -15.93 15.89 -26.16
CA SER A 39 -16.19 16.26 -27.56
C SER A 39 -14.89 16.54 -28.33
N GLN A 40 -13.89 17.16 -27.71
CA GLN A 40 -12.58 17.41 -28.34
C GLN A 40 -11.82 16.08 -28.51
N LEU A 41 -11.91 15.17 -27.54
CA LEU A 41 -11.29 13.85 -27.63
C LEU A 41 -11.91 13.01 -28.76
N LEU A 42 -13.23 13.06 -28.92
CA LEU A 42 -13.95 12.38 -30.02
C LEU A 42 -13.59 13.00 -31.39
N PHE A 43 -13.47 14.31 -31.46
CA PHE A 43 -13.06 15.00 -32.70
C PHE A 43 -11.63 14.65 -33.12
N GLU A 44 -10.68 14.58 -32.15
CA GLU A 44 -9.30 14.18 -32.46
C GLU A 44 -9.21 12.67 -32.81
N LEU A 45 -10.06 11.83 -32.24
CA LEU A 45 -10.18 10.43 -32.64
C LEU A 45 -10.75 10.29 -34.06
N ASP A 46 -11.80 11.03 -34.40
CA ASP A 46 -12.38 11.04 -35.75
C ASP A 46 -11.37 11.52 -36.79
N LEU A 47 -10.54 12.53 -36.46
CA LEU A 47 -9.46 13.02 -37.32
C LEU A 47 -8.34 11.98 -37.51
N LEU A 48 -7.98 11.27 -36.45
CA LEU A 48 -7.01 10.17 -36.47
C LEU A 48 -7.57 9.00 -37.31
N GLU A 49 -8.85 8.70 -37.15
CA GLU A 49 -9.56 7.67 -37.93
C GLU A 49 -9.56 8.00 -39.44
N GLN A 50 -9.77 9.26 -39.78
CA GLN A 50 -9.77 9.70 -41.18
C GLN A 50 -8.38 9.60 -41.84
N GLN A 51 -7.31 9.96 -41.11
CA GLN A 51 -5.94 9.82 -41.59
C GLN A 51 -5.47 8.37 -41.71
N LEU A 52 -5.91 7.50 -40.77
CA LEU A 52 -5.61 6.06 -40.79
C LEU A 52 -6.34 5.37 -41.97
N SER A 53 -7.51 5.83 -42.37
CA SER A 53 -8.27 5.27 -43.51
C SER A 53 -7.60 5.45 -44.87
N GLU A 54 -6.78 6.52 -45.03
CA GLU A 54 -6.13 6.84 -46.28
C GLU A 54 -4.78 6.09 -46.48
N GLU A 55 -4.15 5.63 -45.39
CA GLU A 55 -2.77 5.11 -45.41
C GLU A 55 -2.67 3.57 -45.11
N TYR A 56 -3.72 2.91 -44.63
CA TYR A 56 -3.63 1.52 -44.15
C TYR A 56 -4.76 0.60 -44.66
N GLN A 57 -4.48 -0.73 -44.63
CA GLN A 57 -5.36 -1.77 -45.16
C GLN A 57 -6.79 -1.71 -44.59
N PRO A 58 -7.84 -1.82 -45.43
CA PRO A 58 -9.25 -1.70 -45.03
C PRO A 58 -9.67 -2.57 -43.83
N ARG A 59 -9.12 -3.78 -43.74
CA ARG A 59 -9.44 -4.74 -42.68
C ARG A 59 -8.94 -4.31 -41.30
N LEU A 60 -7.76 -3.70 -41.23
CA LEU A 60 -7.19 -3.16 -39.98
C LEU A 60 -7.98 -1.96 -39.48
N TYR A 61 -8.41 -1.12 -40.41
CA TYR A 61 -9.24 0.04 -40.14
C TYR A 61 -10.61 -0.35 -39.59
N GLU A 62 -11.27 -1.34 -40.17
CA GLU A 62 -12.56 -1.83 -39.67
C GLU A 62 -12.46 -2.39 -38.26
N GLN A 63 -11.40 -3.13 -37.94
CA GLN A 63 -11.15 -3.63 -36.58
C GLN A 63 -10.95 -2.48 -35.60
N LEU A 64 -10.11 -1.51 -35.94
CA LEU A 64 -9.85 -0.35 -35.09
C LEU A 64 -11.11 0.49 -34.89
N HIS A 65 -11.85 0.73 -35.95
CA HIS A 65 -13.10 1.48 -35.93
C HIS A 65 -14.18 0.82 -35.08
N SER A 66 -14.33 -0.51 -35.20
CA SER A 66 -15.22 -1.30 -34.36
C SER A 66 -14.83 -1.24 -32.89
N LEU A 67 -13.55 -1.33 -32.59
CA LEU A 67 -13.00 -1.23 -31.23
C LEU A 67 -13.26 0.16 -30.61
N LEU A 68 -12.93 1.22 -31.32
CA LEU A 68 -13.06 2.59 -30.86
C LEU A 68 -14.52 3.01 -30.62
N ARG A 69 -15.47 2.42 -31.33
CA ARG A 69 -16.91 2.69 -31.13
C ARG A 69 -17.55 1.86 -30.05
N ASN A 70 -17.22 0.58 -29.95
CA ASN A 70 -17.97 -0.41 -29.15
C ASN A 70 -17.28 -0.78 -27.85
N ILE A 71 -15.99 -0.46 -27.65
CA ILE A 71 -15.24 -0.87 -26.47
C ILE A 71 -14.80 0.35 -25.66
N ASP A 72 -15.07 0.31 -24.36
CA ASP A 72 -14.71 1.36 -23.43
C ASP A 72 -13.24 1.19 -22.97
N LEU A 73 -12.28 1.57 -23.84
CA LEU A 73 -10.86 1.68 -23.45
C LEU A 73 -10.63 2.90 -22.59
N GLN A 74 -9.87 2.74 -21.51
CA GLN A 74 -9.53 3.83 -20.60
C GLN A 74 -8.47 4.76 -21.20
N PHE A 75 -7.49 4.18 -21.88
CA PHE A 75 -6.31 4.90 -22.36
C PHE A 75 -6.28 5.00 -23.89
N LYS A 76 -7.45 5.24 -24.52
CA LYS A 76 -7.64 5.26 -25.98
C LYS A 76 -6.54 5.98 -26.74
N THR A 77 -6.26 7.23 -26.35
CA THR A 77 -5.24 8.07 -27.03
C THR A 77 -3.84 7.47 -26.94
N THR A 78 -3.48 6.95 -25.73
CA THR A 78 -2.15 6.34 -25.56
C THR A 78 -2.03 5.03 -26.32
N ILE A 79 -3.07 4.20 -26.31
CA ILE A 79 -3.13 2.93 -27.06
C ILE A 79 -3.03 3.21 -28.56
N GLY A 80 -3.85 4.11 -29.09
CA GLY A 80 -3.80 4.50 -30.50
C GLY A 80 -2.39 4.91 -30.92
N ARG A 81 -1.71 5.73 -30.13
CA ARG A 81 -0.34 6.15 -30.39
C ARG A 81 0.65 4.98 -30.35
N ILE A 82 0.55 4.09 -29.37
CA ILE A 82 1.43 2.92 -29.24
C ILE A 82 1.34 2.07 -30.50
N TYR A 83 0.12 1.75 -30.96
CA TYR A 83 -0.05 0.89 -32.14
C TYR A 83 0.35 1.58 -33.44
N VAL A 84 0.06 2.87 -33.60
CA VAL A 84 0.55 3.65 -34.76
C VAL A 84 2.08 3.68 -34.83
N GLU A 85 2.74 3.95 -33.68
CA GLU A 85 4.21 4.00 -33.62
C GLU A 85 4.88 2.62 -33.83
N ASN A 86 4.14 1.54 -33.68
CA ASN A 86 4.61 0.16 -33.90
C ASN A 86 3.99 -0.48 -35.17
N ASP A 87 3.50 0.32 -36.12
CA ASP A 87 2.96 -0.15 -37.40
C ASP A 87 1.85 -1.21 -37.24
N TYR A 88 1.04 -1.10 -36.19
CA TYR A 88 -0.05 -2.02 -35.79
C TYR A 88 0.40 -3.45 -35.53
N ALA A 89 1.68 -3.69 -35.27
CA ALA A 89 2.14 -5.00 -34.84
C ALA A 89 1.50 -5.39 -33.50
N LEU A 90 1.19 -6.67 -33.36
CA LEU A 90 0.69 -7.22 -32.11
C LEU A 90 1.80 -7.18 -31.04
N LEU A 91 1.43 -6.76 -29.83
CA LEU A 91 2.36 -6.61 -28.70
C LEU A 91 2.36 -7.84 -27.79
N TRP A 92 1.31 -8.69 -27.88
CA TRP A 92 1.06 -9.85 -27.01
C TRP A 92 1.29 -11.18 -27.73
N GLU A 93 2.40 -11.30 -28.46
CA GLU A 93 2.79 -12.54 -29.13
C GLU A 93 3.39 -13.56 -28.14
N ASP A 94 4.08 -13.08 -27.07
CA ASP A 94 4.60 -13.93 -26.00
C ASP A 94 3.45 -14.41 -25.10
N LYS A 95 3.01 -15.66 -25.33
CA LYS A 95 1.89 -16.27 -24.61
C LYS A 95 2.19 -16.58 -23.14
N GLN A 96 3.43 -16.68 -22.75
CA GLN A 96 3.80 -16.85 -21.34
C GLN A 96 3.68 -15.52 -20.61
N ALA A 97 4.13 -14.44 -21.21
CA ALA A 97 3.96 -13.08 -20.71
C ALA A 97 2.46 -12.71 -20.57
N GLU A 98 1.66 -13.01 -21.61
CA GLU A 98 0.21 -12.82 -21.60
C GLU A 98 -0.46 -13.60 -20.46
N LYS A 99 -0.16 -14.89 -20.32
CA LYS A 99 -0.73 -15.74 -19.27
C LYS A 99 -0.36 -15.22 -17.87
N MET A 100 0.89 -14.87 -17.65
CA MET A 100 1.35 -14.33 -16.37
C MET A 100 0.65 -13.01 -16.04
N PHE A 101 0.57 -12.09 -16.99
CA PHE A 101 -0.14 -10.83 -16.80
C PHE A 101 -1.60 -11.03 -16.47
N LEU A 102 -2.32 -11.86 -17.22
CA LEU A 102 -3.75 -12.11 -17.01
C LEU A 102 -4.03 -12.77 -15.65
N ARG A 103 -3.14 -13.64 -15.18
CA ARG A 103 -3.21 -14.20 -13.83
C ARG A 103 -3.15 -13.11 -12.76
N GLU A 104 -2.19 -12.21 -12.88
CA GLU A 104 -2.03 -11.09 -11.95
C GLU A 104 -3.22 -10.12 -12.01
N TYR A 105 -3.71 -9.82 -13.20
CA TYR A 105 -4.85 -8.93 -13.39
C TYR A 105 -6.15 -9.55 -12.85
N ALA A 106 -6.36 -10.85 -13.04
CA ALA A 106 -7.48 -11.59 -12.45
C ALA A 106 -7.44 -11.57 -10.91
N ALA A 107 -6.25 -11.66 -10.30
CA ALA A 107 -6.08 -11.54 -8.85
C ALA A 107 -6.47 -10.14 -8.33
N ILE A 108 -6.20 -9.08 -9.09
CA ILE A 108 -6.65 -7.71 -8.77
C ILE A 108 -8.18 -7.63 -8.88
N VAL A 109 -8.75 -8.14 -9.96
CA VAL A 109 -10.21 -8.15 -10.19
C VAL A 109 -10.93 -8.90 -9.07
N ALA A 110 -10.40 -10.05 -8.64
CA ALA A 110 -10.98 -10.86 -7.56
C ALA A 110 -11.10 -10.07 -6.24
N SER A 111 -10.20 -9.13 -5.98
CA SER A 111 -10.21 -8.30 -4.77
C SER A 111 -11.29 -7.22 -4.76
N GLY A 112 -11.95 -6.97 -5.89
CA GLY A 112 -13.01 -5.97 -6.00
C GLY A 112 -12.54 -4.51 -5.94
N VAL A 113 -11.24 -4.24 -6.00
CA VAL A 113 -10.69 -2.88 -5.92
C VAL A 113 -11.05 -2.02 -7.13
N SER A 114 -11.44 -2.62 -8.26
CA SER A 114 -11.80 -1.92 -9.49
C SER A 114 -12.94 -2.63 -10.24
N GLU A 115 -14.11 -2.00 -10.28
CA GLU A 115 -15.22 -2.47 -11.11
C GLU A 115 -14.91 -2.41 -12.60
N ARG A 116 -14.15 -1.37 -13.03
CA ARG A 116 -13.73 -1.23 -14.41
C ARG A 116 -12.80 -2.39 -14.82
N ALA A 117 -11.82 -2.74 -13.98
CA ALA A 117 -10.93 -3.87 -14.26
C ALA A 117 -11.71 -5.18 -14.44
N ALA A 118 -12.79 -5.37 -13.68
CA ALA A 118 -13.66 -6.54 -13.82
C ALA A 118 -14.42 -6.56 -15.17
N ARG A 119 -14.93 -5.40 -15.61
CA ARG A 119 -15.56 -5.29 -16.94
C ARG A 119 -14.54 -5.57 -18.05
N LEU A 120 -13.36 -4.94 -17.96
CA LEU A 120 -12.31 -5.12 -18.95
C LEU A 120 -11.81 -6.57 -19.03
N LEU A 121 -11.68 -7.27 -17.90
CA LEU A 121 -11.31 -8.69 -17.89
C LEU A 121 -12.37 -9.56 -18.57
N ASN A 122 -13.66 -9.24 -18.39
CA ASN A 122 -14.75 -9.92 -19.09
C ASN A 122 -14.70 -9.69 -20.62
N ASP A 123 -14.34 -8.47 -21.05
CA ASP A 123 -14.24 -8.15 -22.47
C ASP A 123 -13.00 -8.80 -23.09
N ILE A 124 -11.88 -8.86 -22.38
CA ILE A 124 -10.69 -9.63 -22.77
C ILE A 124 -11.06 -11.11 -22.95
N TYR A 125 -11.80 -11.71 -22.00
CA TYR A 125 -12.22 -13.11 -22.10
C TYR A 125 -13.05 -13.38 -23.35
N LYS A 126 -14.03 -12.52 -23.65
CA LYS A 126 -14.85 -12.65 -24.87
C LYS A 126 -14.01 -12.47 -26.15
N ALA A 127 -13.10 -11.51 -26.15
CA ALA A 127 -12.25 -11.23 -27.31
C ALA A 127 -11.17 -12.30 -27.53
N SER A 128 -10.80 -13.07 -26.53
CA SER A 128 -9.78 -14.12 -26.65
C SER A 128 -10.16 -15.24 -27.64
N GLU A 129 -11.45 -15.48 -27.86
CA GLU A 129 -11.94 -16.45 -28.85
C GLU A 129 -11.69 -16.00 -30.29
N ILE A 130 -11.65 -14.66 -30.51
CA ILE A 130 -11.50 -14.06 -31.84
C ILE A 130 -10.02 -13.72 -32.11
N GLY A 131 -9.31 -13.25 -31.06
CA GLY A 131 -7.93 -12.80 -31.16
C GLY A 131 -7.75 -11.52 -31.99
N GLY A 132 -6.56 -11.31 -32.53
CA GLY A 132 -6.23 -10.21 -33.42
C GLY A 132 -6.07 -8.87 -32.69
N LEU A 133 -6.09 -7.75 -33.46
CA LEU A 133 -5.74 -6.42 -32.98
C LEU A 133 -6.66 -5.95 -31.83
N VAL A 134 -7.95 -6.27 -31.88
CA VAL A 134 -8.92 -5.90 -30.83
C VAL A 134 -8.54 -6.51 -29.50
N TYR A 135 -8.24 -7.79 -29.47
CA TYR A 135 -7.79 -8.50 -28.28
C TYR A 135 -6.48 -7.94 -27.73
N ASP A 136 -5.54 -7.69 -28.61
CA ASP A 136 -4.22 -7.15 -28.27
C ASP A 136 -4.31 -5.74 -27.64
N MET A 137 -5.18 -4.86 -28.17
CA MET A 137 -5.44 -3.56 -27.60
C MET A 137 -6.14 -3.60 -26.23
N LEU A 138 -7.07 -4.54 -26.01
CA LEU A 138 -7.69 -4.76 -24.71
C LEU A 138 -6.67 -5.21 -23.65
N LEU A 139 -5.78 -6.12 -24.04
CA LEU A 139 -4.67 -6.54 -23.18
C LEU A 139 -3.78 -5.36 -22.83
N THR A 140 -3.48 -4.50 -23.81
CA THR A 140 -2.65 -3.30 -23.63
C THR A 140 -3.32 -2.30 -22.67
N ASP A 141 -4.63 -2.04 -22.79
CA ASP A 141 -5.37 -1.17 -21.86
C ASP A 141 -5.31 -1.70 -20.41
N ALA A 142 -5.56 -2.99 -20.25
CA ALA A 142 -5.47 -3.66 -18.96
C ALA A 142 -4.04 -3.66 -18.39
N PHE A 143 -3.02 -3.82 -19.25
CA PHE A 143 -1.64 -3.84 -18.81
C PHE A 143 -1.12 -2.46 -18.39
N LEU A 144 -1.54 -1.40 -19.05
CA LEU A 144 -1.25 -0.02 -18.62
C LEU A 144 -1.83 0.23 -17.21
N ASP A 145 -3.06 -0.21 -16.97
CA ASP A 145 -3.68 -0.15 -15.65
C ASP A 145 -2.89 -0.98 -14.62
N TYR A 146 -2.53 -2.21 -14.95
CA TYR A 146 -1.74 -3.10 -14.10
C TYR A 146 -0.38 -2.53 -13.74
N MET A 147 0.35 -1.95 -14.69
CA MET A 147 1.64 -1.30 -14.43
C MET A 147 1.52 -0.17 -13.42
N TYR A 148 0.52 0.70 -13.58
CA TYR A 148 0.27 1.77 -12.63
C TYR A 148 -0.07 1.22 -11.25
N TYR A 149 -0.99 0.25 -11.19
CA TYR A 149 -1.40 -0.39 -9.95
C TYR A 149 -0.21 -1.02 -9.22
N SER A 150 0.54 -1.89 -9.88
CA SER A 150 1.66 -2.62 -9.27
C SER A 150 2.73 -1.70 -8.69
N LYS A 151 3.07 -0.62 -9.39
CA LYS A 151 4.07 0.35 -8.93
C LYS A 151 3.61 1.22 -7.77
N ASN A 152 2.32 1.47 -7.66
CA ASN A 152 1.78 2.44 -6.71
C ASN A 152 1.05 1.78 -5.53
N ALA A 153 0.79 0.48 -5.58
CA ALA A 153 0.04 -0.26 -4.56
C ALA A 153 0.58 -0.04 -3.14
N LYS A 154 1.90 -0.03 -2.96
CA LYS A 154 2.55 0.21 -1.67
C LYS A 154 2.28 1.62 -1.13
N ASN A 155 2.35 2.63 -1.99
CA ASN A 155 2.19 4.03 -1.61
C ASN A 155 0.73 4.38 -1.29
N PHE A 156 -0.21 3.74 -1.99
CA PHE A 156 -1.64 3.99 -1.84
C PHE A 156 -2.39 2.87 -1.10
N ALA A 157 -1.67 1.96 -0.43
CA ALA A 157 -2.26 0.80 0.25
C ALA A 157 -3.43 1.16 1.17
N GLN A 158 -3.30 2.23 1.97
CA GLN A 158 -4.35 2.71 2.87
C GLN A 158 -5.66 3.01 2.13
N GLN A 159 -5.55 3.62 0.96
CA GLN A 159 -6.70 3.99 0.15
C GLN A 159 -7.28 2.78 -0.59
N TRP A 160 -6.43 1.93 -1.16
CA TRP A 160 -6.88 0.88 -2.07
C TRP A 160 -7.31 -0.41 -1.39
N PHE A 161 -6.71 -0.74 -0.22
CA PHE A 161 -6.93 -2.04 0.43
C PHE A 161 -7.68 -1.95 1.76
N TYR A 162 -7.91 -0.74 2.26
CA TYR A 162 -8.52 -0.50 3.58
C TYR A 162 -9.68 0.50 3.54
N SER A 163 -10.21 0.78 2.34
CA SER A 163 -11.35 1.66 2.10
C SER A 163 -12.15 1.16 0.90
N THR A 164 -13.44 1.44 0.87
CA THR A 164 -14.38 0.87 -0.11
C THR A 164 -14.40 1.55 -1.49
N ASN A 165 -13.67 2.65 -1.73
CA ASN A 165 -13.95 3.49 -2.92
C ASN A 165 -12.76 4.21 -3.53
N SER A 166 -11.60 3.56 -3.72
CA SER A 166 -10.48 4.44 -3.90
C SER A 166 -9.51 4.17 -5.03
N TYR A 167 -9.55 3.01 -5.66
CA TYR A 167 -8.70 2.79 -6.82
C TYR A 167 -9.30 3.44 -8.06
N LYS A 168 -8.53 4.35 -8.65
CA LYS A 168 -8.79 4.90 -9.99
C LYS A 168 -7.57 4.64 -10.84
N ALA A 169 -7.76 3.92 -11.92
CA ALA A 169 -6.72 3.65 -12.88
C ALA A 169 -6.15 4.96 -13.46
N GLN A 170 -4.84 5.01 -13.59
CA GLN A 170 -4.10 6.11 -14.20
C GLN A 170 -3.05 5.56 -15.15
N LEU A 171 -2.60 6.40 -16.09
CA LEU A 171 -1.50 6.03 -16.96
C LEU A 171 -0.21 5.87 -16.14
N PRO A 172 0.58 4.83 -16.42
CA PRO A 172 1.94 4.76 -15.92
C PRO A 172 2.79 5.89 -16.56
N SER A 173 3.98 6.12 -16.00
CA SER A 173 4.88 7.13 -16.56
C SER A 173 5.26 6.78 -18.00
N LYS A 174 5.55 7.80 -18.82
CA LYS A 174 6.07 7.59 -20.18
C LYS A 174 7.30 6.70 -20.20
N GLN A 175 8.17 6.86 -19.21
CA GLN A 175 9.38 6.05 -19.09
C GLN A 175 9.05 4.57 -18.85
N ASP A 176 8.01 4.26 -18.09
CA ASP A 176 7.58 2.90 -17.84
C ASP A 176 6.99 2.24 -19.08
N ILE A 177 6.16 2.98 -19.81
CA ILE A 177 5.62 2.53 -21.10
C ILE A 177 6.75 2.26 -22.09
N GLN A 178 7.74 3.16 -22.18
CA GLN A 178 8.89 2.98 -23.08
C GLN A 178 9.74 1.77 -22.68
N ARG A 179 9.96 1.52 -21.38
CA ARG A 179 10.68 0.32 -20.90
C ARG A 179 9.95 -0.95 -21.28
N TRP A 180 8.63 -0.97 -21.09
CA TRP A 180 7.82 -2.12 -21.49
C TRP A 180 7.88 -2.36 -23.00
N LEU A 181 7.67 -1.34 -23.84
CA LEU A 181 7.77 -1.46 -25.30
C LEU A 181 9.18 -1.90 -25.74
N SER A 182 10.20 -1.44 -25.03
CA SER A 182 11.59 -1.90 -25.26
C SER A 182 11.76 -3.38 -24.90
N SER A 183 11.17 -3.85 -23.80
CA SER A 183 11.26 -5.27 -23.42
C SER A 183 10.61 -6.19 -24.45
N ILE A 184 9.49 -5.76 -25.07
CA ILE A 184 8.86 -6.50 -26.17
C ILE A 184 9.82 -6.62 -27.36
N LYS A 185 10.45 -5.51 -27.78
CA LYS A 185 11.39 -5.49 -28.91
C LYS A 185 12.63 -6.36 -28.71
N HIS A 186 13.02 -6.62 -27.45
CA HIS A 186 14.16 -7.45 -27.10
C HIS A 186 13.76 -8.89 -26.69
N ASN A 187 12.50 -9.28 -26.82
CA ASN A 187 11.95 -10.55 -26.34
C ASN A 187 12.14 -10.78 -24.84
N GLU A 188 12.04 -9.71 -24.04
CA GLU A 188 12.18 -9.70 -22.58
C GLU A 188 10.85 -9.39 -21.86
N ASN A 189 9.71 -9.48 -22.57
CA ASN A 189 8.41 -9.10 -22.05
C ASN A 189 8.01 -9.93 -20.81
N LEU A 190 8.26 -11.23 -20.85
CA LEU A 190 7.99 -12.11 -19.69
C LEU A 190 8.77 -11.64 -18.46
N MET A 191 10.09 -11.42 -18.61
CA MET A 191 10.93 -10.95 -17.51
C MET A 191 10.48 -9.58 -16.96
N PHE A 192 10.02 -8.69 -17.83
CA PHE A 192 9.46 -7.39 -17.39
C PHE A 192 8.23 -7.57 -16.52
N ILE A 193 7.33 -8.49 -16.91
CA ILE A 193 6.11 -8.79 -16.14
C ILE A 193 6.45 -9.49 -14.83
N GLU A 194 7.38 -10.43 -14.82
CA GLU A 194 7.88 -11.11 -13.63
C GLU A 194 8.39 -10.13 -12.58
N GLN A 195 9.10 -9.08 -12.99
CA GLN A 195 9.56 -8.03 -12.07
C GLN A 195 8.43 -7.24 -11.44
N LEU A 196 7.30 -7.06 -12.14
CA LEU A 196 6.11 -6.42 -11.58
C LEU A 196 5.29 -7.37 -10.69
N ALA A 197 5.42 -8.67 -10.91
CA ALA A 197 4.67 -9.74 -10.27
C ALA A 197 5.45 -10.40 -9.11
N GLN A 198 6.46 -9.74 -8.56
CA GLN A 198 7.20 -10.25 -7.41
C GLN A 198 6.34 -10.14 -6.14
N HIS A 199 6.00 -11.29 -5.55
CA HIS A 199 5.16 -11.39 -4.38
C HIS A 199 5.74 -12.37 -3.37
N ASN A 200 5.28 -12.26 -2.11
CA ASN A 200 5.67 -13.22 -1.09
C ASN A 200 4.93 -14.56 -1.24
N GLU A 201 5.47 -15.60 -0.62
CA GLU A 201 4.92 -16.97 -0.66
C GLU A 201 3.46 -17.05 -0.17
N GLN A 202 3.05 -16.21 0.78
CA GLN A 202 1.68 -16.23 1.29
C GLN A 202 0.66 -15.69 0.28
N TYR A 203 1.06 -14.70 -0.52
CA TYR A 203 0.26 -14.25 -1.67
C TYR A 203 0.03 -15.42 -2.64
N GLU A 204 1.10 -16.12 -3.03
CA GLU A 204 1.02 -17.23 -3.97
C GLU A 204 0.15 -18.38 -3.45
N LYS A 205 0.20 -18.71 -2.17
CA LYS A 205 -0.69 -19.70 -1.54
C LYS A 205 -2.16 -19.32 -1.68
N ILE A 206 -2.49 -18.04 -1.48
CA ILE A 206 -3.88 -17.58 -1.66
C ILE A 206 -4.30 -17.67 -3.13
N ILE A 207 -3.48 -17.20 -4.08
CA ILE A 207 -3.83 -17.22 -5.51
C ILE A 207 -3.99 -18.67 -6.00
N THR A 208 -3.10 -19.56 -5.59
CA THR A 208 -3.20 -20.99 -5.90
C THR A 208 -4.45 -21.63 -5.30
N TYR A 209 -4.86 -21.21 -4.10
CA TYR A 209 -6.10 -21.68 -3.49
C TYR A 209 -7.32 -21.18 -4.28
N LEU A 210 -7.35 -19.88 -4.62
CA LEU A 210 -8.43 -19.28 -5.40
C LEU A 210 -8.61 -19.92 -6.79
N SER A 211 -7.53 -20.41 -7.42
CA SER A 211 -7.61 -21.10 -8.71
C SER A 211 -8.33 -22.45 -8.64
N LYS A 212 -8.36 -23.10 -7.46
CA LYS A 212 -8.98 -24.42 -7.26
C LYS A 212 -10.47 -24.36 -6.91
N LEU A 213 -11.03 -23.17 -6.67
CA LEU A 213 -12.38 -23.00 -6.13
C LEU A 213 -13.48 -23.47 -7.06
N ILE A 214 -14.62 -23.83 -6.48
CA ILE A 214 -15.82 -24.25 -7.19
C ILE A 214 -16.90 -23.15 -7.09
N PRO A 215 -17.87 -23.09 -8.02
CA PRO A 215 -18.90 -22.04 -8.05
C PRO A 215 -19.79 -21.94 -6.81
N GLN A 216 -19.84 -23.00 -5.99
CA GLN A 216 -20.63 -23.06 -4.76
C GLN A 216 -19.92 -22.48 -3.53
N ASP A 217 -18.65 -22.11 -3.65
CA ASP A 217 -17.89 -21.56 -2.52
C ASP A 217 -18.46 -20.22 -2.03
N ASP A 218 -18.31 -19.98 -0.73
CA ASP A 218 -18.77 -18.74 -0.11
C ASP A 218 -18.03 -17.51 -0.68
N LYS A 219 -18.73 -16.72 -1.47
CA LYS A 219 -18.21 -15.52 -2.12
C LYS A 219 -17.62 -14.51 -1.13
N SER A 220 -18.11 -14.48 0.11
CA SER A 220 -17.56 -13.61 1.16
C SER A 220 -16.14 -14.03 1.55
N ILE A 221 -15.89 -15.34 1.66
CA ILE A 221 -14.55 -15.88 1.93
C ILE A 221 -13.62 -15.65 0.74
N LEU A 222 -14.11 -15.87 -0.49
CA LEU A 222 -13.36 -15.61 -1.72
C LEU A 222 -12.88 -14.17 -1.80
N TYR A 223 -13.79 -13.23 -1.56
CA TYR A 223 -13.46 -11.82 -1.53
C TYR A 223 -12.41 -11.51 -0.44
N LYS A 224 -12.62 -12.02 0.79
CA LYS A 224 -11.66 -11.80 1.89
C LYS A 224 -10.28 -12.35 1.54
N LEU A 225 -10.19 -13.53 0.95
CA LEU A 225 -8.91 -14.07 0.47
C LEU A 225 -8.29 -13.15 -0.57
N ALA A 226 -9.04 -12.73 -1.58
CA ALA A 226 -8.54 -11.92 -2.67
C ALA A 226 -8.06 -10.53 -2.21
N ILE A 227 -8.79 -9.83 -1.33
CA ILE A 227 -8.34 -8.53 -0.80
C ILE A 227 -7.11 -8.70 0.11
N ASN A 228 -7.04 -9.77 0.90
CA ASN A 228 -5.89 -10.04 1.72
C ASN A 228 -4.66 -10.48 0.88
N ALA A 229 -4.85 -11.11 -0.28
CA ALA A 229 -3.77 -11.31 -1.24
C ALA A 229 -3.20 -9.96 -1.71
N GLN A 230 -4.03 -8.97 -2.06
CA GLN A 230 -3.54 -7.64 -2.43
C GLN A 230 -2.83 -6.92 -1.28
N ARG A 231 -3.25 -7.12 -0.02
CA ARG A 231 -2.54 -6.63 1.17
C ARG A 231 -1.18 -7.29 1.34
N LEU A 232 -1.06 -8.57 1.01
CA LEU A 232 0.21 -9.32 1.02
C LEU A 232 1.10 -8.96 -0.16
N ARG A 233 0.54 -8.61 -1.33
CA ARG A 233 1.30 -8.21 -2.53
C ARG A 233 2.41 -7.18 -2.23
N ILE A 234 2.17 -6.27 -1.30
CA ILE A 234 3.09 -5.17 -0.96
C ILE A 234 4.05 -5.50 0.19
N ILE A 235 3.96 -6.71 0.75
CA ILE A 235 4.84 -7.21 1.82
C ILE A 235 5.89 -8.12 1.16
N PRO A 236 7.19 -7.93 1.43
CA PRO A 236 8.21 -8.84 0.92
C PRO A 236 8.14 -10.20 1.63
N ASP A 237 8.90 -11.17 1.13
CA ASP A 237 9.10 -12.43 1.85
C ASP A 237 9.58 -12.21 3.28
N PHE A 238 9.15 -13.10 4.18
CA PHE A 238 9.47 -13.02 5.60
C PHE A 238 10.90 -13.49 5.89
N ASN A 239 11.88 -12.84 5.24
CA ASN A 239 13.30 -13.20 5.34
C ASN A 239 14.05 -12.31 6.34
N ASN A 240 13.86 -11.01 6.28
CA ASN A 240 14.57 -10.06 7.16
C ASN A 240 13.65 -8.96 7.64
N GLY A 241 13.66 -8.69 8.95
CA GLY A 241 12.93 -7.59 9.56
C GLY A 241 11.82 -8.01 10.53
N ILE A 242 11.14 -7.00 11.01
CA ILE A 242 10.05 -7.12 12.00
C ILE A 242 8.70 -7.02 11.29
N PHE A 243 7.89 -8.05 11.43
CA PHE A 243 6.57 -8.15 10.83
C PHE A 243 5.50 -8.21 11.93
N VAL A 244 4.64 -7.20 11.99
CA VAL A 244 3.52 -7.14 12.93
C VAL A 244 2.22 -7.26 12.15
N ASN A 245 1.58 -8.41 12.20
CA ASN A 245 0.21 -8.54 11.71
C ASN A 245 -0.75 -8.01 12.78
N ILE A 246 -1.30 -6.83 12.55
CA ILE A 246 -2.11 -6.09 13.52
C ILE A 246 -3.28 -6.92 14.07
N PRO A 247 -4.14 -7.58 13.27
CA PRO A 247 -5.26 -8.38 13.77
C PRO A 247 -4.84 -9.66 14.49
N SER A 248 -3.64 -10.18 14.26
CA SER A 248 -3.14 -11.37 14.98
C SER A 248 -2.59 -11.04 16.36
N TYR A 249 -2.28 -9.77 16.61
CA TYR A 249 -1.57 -9.33 17.82
C TYR A 249 -0.22 -10.05 18.01
N GLN A 250 0.47 -10.32 16.90
CA GLN A 250 1.77 -11.00 16.88
C GLN A 250 2.81 -10.16 16.15
N LEU A 251 4.01 -10.19 16.67
CA LEU A 251 5.25 -9.71 16.08
C LEU A 251 6.13 -10.91 15.78
N ASN A 252 6.59 -11.03 14.55
CA ASN A 252 7.62 -11.97 14.13
C ASN A 252 8.83 -11.18 13.65
N TYR A 253 10.00 -11.56 14.14
CA TYR A 253 11.28 -11.00 13.71
C TYR A 253 12.09 -12.08 13.03
N TYR A 254 12.42 -11.84 11.76
CA TYR A 254 13.17 -12.76 10.92
C TYR A 254 14.56 -12.24 10.62
N ARG A 255 15.51 -13.17 10.49
CA ARG A 255 16.87 -12.98 10.03
C ARG A 255 17.22 -14.13 9.08
N ASP A 256 17.62 -13.80 7.85
CA ASP A 256 18.04 -14.77 6.83
C ASP A 256 17.05 -15.93 6.67
N GLY A 257 15.76 -15.62 6.69
CA GLY A 257 14.65 -16.58 6.60
C GLY A 257 14.28 -17.26 7.91
N GLU A 258 15.09 -17.14 8.96
CA GLU A 258 14.86 -17.79 10.25
C GLU A 258 14.06 -16.89 11.20
N LEU A 259 13.07 -17.47 11.89
CA LEU A 259 12.28 -16.78 12.91
C LEU A 259 13.07 -16.66 14.21
N VAL A 260 13.71 -15.51 14.45
CA VAL A 260 14.56 -15.29 15.65
C VAL A 260 13.79 -14.83 16.88
N LEU A 261 12.60 -14.21 16.68
CA LEU A 261 11.72 -13.82 17.80
C LEU A 261 10.27 -13.84 17.38
N ASN A 262 9.42 -14.51 18.18
CA ASN A 262 7.97 -14.36 18.15
C ASN A 262 7.50 -13.75 19.46
N SER A 263 6.66 -12.70 19.39
CA SER A 263 6.16 -11.98 20.56
C SER A 263 4.70 -11.57 20.39
N LYS A 264 3.93 -11.64 21.48
CA LYS A 264 2.63 -10.96 21.52
C LYS A 264 2.83 -9.46 21.48
N VAL A 265 1.86 -8.77 20.87
CA VAL A 265 1.80 -7.30 20.87
C VAL A 265 0.43 -6.79 21.29
N ILE A 266 0.41 -5.53 21.76
CA ILE A 266 -0.80 -4.75 21.96
C ILE A 266 -0.76 -3.65 20.91
N VAL A 267 -1.84 -3.55 20.13
CA VAL A 267 -2.01 -2.56 19.06
C VAL A 267 -3.06 -1.52 19.43
N GLY A 268 -3.24 -0.53 18.57
CA GLY A 268 -4.21 0.53 18.77
C GLY A 268 -5.65 0.04 18.87
N LYS A 269 -6.46 0.69 19.72
CA LYS A 269 -7.91 0.49 19.76
C LYS A 269 -8.56 0.98 18.47
N LYS A 270 -9.78 0.53 18.15
CA LYS A 270 -10.52 0.91 16.92
C LYS A 270 -10.59 2.44 16.70
N ALA A 271 -10.81 3.22 17.78
CA ALA A 271 -10.84 4.68 17.71
C ALA A 271 -9.45 5.34 17.49
N ARG A 272 -8.36 4.59 17.68
CA ARG A 272 -6.98 5.05 17.54
C ARG A 272 -6.14 3.91 16.97
N LYS A 273 -6.40 3.59 15.71
CA LYS A 273 -5.82 2.43 15.02
C LYS A 273 -4.30 2.53 14.94
N THR A 274 -3.61 1.40 15.05
CA THR A 274 -2.24 1.29 14.55
C THR A 274 -2.31 1.37 13.03
N PRO A 275 -1.59 2.29 12.36
CA PRO A 275 -1.62 2.39 10.91
C PRO A 275 -0.89 1.20 10.27
N VAL A 276 -1.36 0.82 9.08
CA VAL A 276 -0.57 -0.03 8.19
C VAL A 276 0.55 0.83 7.62
N MET A 277 1.80 0.43 7.83
CA MET A 277 2.95 1.21 7.40
C MET A 277 4.20 0.36 7.23
N TYR A 278 5.10 0.85 6.42
CA TYR A 278 6.46 0.37 6.31
C TYR A 278 7.44 1.41 6.87
N SER A 279 8.40 0.94 7.66
CA SER A 279 9.49 1.76 8.18
C SER A 279 10.73 0.89 8.43
N LYS A 280 11.71 1.42 9.14
CA LYS A 280 12.85 0.64 9.67
C LYS A 280 13.25 1.18 11.04
N LEU A 281 13.81 0.32 11.87
CA LEU A 281 14.34 0.77 13.16
C LEU A 281 15.54 1.70 12.95
N SER A 282 15.58 2.79 13.71
CA SER A 282 16.69 3.75 13.69
C SER A 282 17.59 3.63 14.93
N ASN A 283 16.98 3.57 16.10
CA ASN A 283 17.70 3.47 17.37
C ASN A 283 16.81 2.84 18.46
N ILE A 284 17.46 2.31 19.48
CA ILE A 284 16.84 1.86 20.72
C ILE A 284 17.11 2.90 21.81
N VAL A 285 16.08 3.20 22.58
CA VAL A 285 16.23 3.98 23.83
C VAL A 285 16.00 3.05 25.01
N VAL A 286 17.01 2.89 25.84
CA VAL A 286 16.95 2.20 27.13
C VAL A 286 16.57 3.22 28.21
N ASN A 287 15.67 2.86 29.10
CA ASN A 287 15.07 3.76 30.10
C ASN A 287 14.47 5.02 29.46
N PRO A 288 13.51 4.90 28.53
CA PRO A 288 12.90 6.04 27.86
C PRO A 288 12.04 6.86 28.83
N PRO A 289 12.17 8.18 28.87
CA PRO A 289 11.13 9.02 29.43
C PRO A 289 9.89 8.98 28.52
N TRP A 290 8.69 9.14 29.04
CA TRP A 290 7.53 9.32 28.22
C TRP A 290 7.06 10.76 28.18
N ILE A 291 6.90 11.27 26.99
CA ILE A 291 6.32 12.60 26.72
C ILE A 291 5.08 12.36 25.88
N PRO A 292 3.88 12.41 26.47
CA PRO A 292 2.64 12.21 25.72
C PRO A 292 2.44 13.32 24.69
N THR A 293 1.81 12.96 23.57
CA THR A 293 1.43 13.92 22.54
C THR A 293 0.35 14.87 23.07
N PRO A 294 0.20 16.10 22.52
CA PRO A 294 -0.87 17.03 22.91
C PRO A 294 -2.25 16.37 22.90
N ARG A 295 -2.53 15.52 21.91
CA ARG A 295 -3.80 14.77 21.85
C ARG A 295 -3.99 13.87 23.07
N LEU A 296 -2.99 13.09 23.46
CA LEU A 296 -3.08 12.20 24.62
C LEU A 296 -3.22 13.00 25.93
N ILE A 297 -2.55 14.14 26.02
CA ILE A 297 -2.69 15.03 27.17
C ILE A 297 -4.13 15.49 27.28
N ASN A 298 -4.69 16.04 26.22
CA ASN A 298 -6.02 16.65 26.23
C ASN A 298 -7.16 15.62 26.32
N GLU A 299 -7.05 14.49 25.61
CA GLU A 299 -8.13 13.50 25.55
C GLU A 299 -8.09 12.45 26.67
N ASP A 300 -6.90 12.09 27.17
CA ASP A 300 -6.77 10.97 28.11
C ASP A 300 -6.26 11.38 29.49
N ILE A 301 -5.37 12.36 29.60
CA ILE A 301 -4.69 12.69 30.87
C ILE A 301 -5.45 13.80 31.61
N VAL A 302 -5.64 14.95 30.99
CA VAL A 302 -6.32 16.10 31.63
C VAL A 302 -7.73 15.76 32.14
N PRO A 303 -8.59 15.04 31.41
CA PRO A 303 -9.90 14.63 31.94
C PRO A 303 -9.81 13.78 33.21
N LYS A 304 -8.78 12.92 33.33
CA LYS A 304 -8.58 12.11 34.55
C LYS A 304 -8.07 12.92 35.71
N ILE A 305 -7.20 13.92 35.46
CA ILE A 305 -6.71 14.82 36.49
C ILE A 305 -7.85 15.69 37.02
N LYS A 306 -8.75 16.13 36.15
CA LYS A 306 -9.95 16.90 36.57
C LYS A 306 -10.86 16.14 37.52
N LEU A 307 -11.00 14.81 37.29
CA LEU A 307 -11.78 13.91 38.13
C LEU A 307 -11.05 13.56 39.43
N ASP A 308 -9.74 13.51 39.39
CA ASP A 308 -8.88 13.04 40.46
C ASP A 308 -7.49 13.69 40.37
N PRO A 309 -7.25 14.81 41.09
CA PRO A 309 -5.98 15.54 41.07
C PRO A 309 -4.76 14.69 41.45
N ASP A 310 -4.93 13.66 42.32
CA ASP A 310 -3.87 12.75 42.72
C ASP A 310 -3.40 11.84 41.55
N TYR A 311 -4.11 11.85 40.43
CA TYR A 311 -3.72 11.12 39.21
C TYR A 311 -2.33 11.54 38.71
N VAL A 312 -1.93 12.79 38.90
CA VAL A 312 -0.58 13.31 38.57
C VAL A 312 0.48 12.56 39.37
N ALA A 313 0.34 12.54 40.70
CA ALA A 313 1.30 11.90 41.60
C ALA A 313 1.35 10.37 41.42
N ARG A 314 0.18 9.72 41.34
CA ARG A 314 0.09 8.24 41.15
C ARG A 314 0.72 7.77 39.85
N ASN A 315 0.75 8.59 38.81
CA ASN A 315 1.37 8.26 37.54
C ASN A 315 2.77 8.87 37.39
N SER A 316 3.32 9.46 38.43
CA SER A 316 4.65 10.10 38.41
C SER A 316 4.80 11.11 37.28
N TYR A 317 3.77 11.90 37.00
CA TYR A 317 3.83 12.96 36.02
C TYR A 317 4.55 14.18 36.57
N THR A 318 5.46 14.74 35.78
CA THR A 318 6.02 16.07 35.99
C THR A 318 5.36 17.01 35.00
N ILE A 319 4.85 18.14 35.48
CA ILE A 319 4.27 19.21 34.64
C ILE A 319 5.28 20.34 34.54
N SER A 320 5.49 20.88 33.35
CA SER A 320 6.39 22.01 33.13
C SER A 320 5.81 23.00 32.11
N ASP A 321 6.24 24.23 32.19
CA ASP A 321 5.92 25.28 31.23
C ASP A 321 6.71 25.11 29.91
N SER A 322 6.55 26.06 29.01
CA SER A 322 7.26 26.08 27.72
C SER A 322 8.78 26.25 27.86
N LYS A 323 9.24 26.85 28.98
CA LYS A 323 10.66 27.08 29.32
C LYS A 323 11.27 25.88 30.05
N GLY A 324 10.47 24.87 30.42
CA GLY A 324 10.90 23.69 31.17
C GLY A 324 10.90 23.86 32.69
N GLN A 325 10.38 24.97 33.22
CA GLN A 325 10.22 25.16 34.65
C GLN A 325 9.10 24.26 35.17
N VAL A 326 9.39 23.49 36.22
CA VAL A 326 8.42 22.60 36.87
C VAL A 326 7.32 23.41 37.54
N ILE A 327 6.11 23.01 37.31
CA ILE A 327 4.90 23.64 37.91
C ILE A 327 4.28 22.67 38.92
N ASP A 328 3.97 23.16 40.10
CA ASP A 328 3.23 22.40 41.09
C ASP A 328 1.79 22.15 40.57
N PRO A 329 1.40 20.87 40.42
CA PRO A 329 0.03 20.54 39.97
C PRO A 329 -1.08 21.17 40.81
N SER A 330 -0.84 21.41 42.09
CA SER A 330 -1.79 22.05 43.00
C SER A 330 -2.04 23.53 42.71
N SER A 331 -1.07 24.20 42.04
CA SER A 331 -1.22 25.60 41.63
C SER A 331 -2.07 25.78 40.37
N ILE A 332 -2.40 24.68 39.66
CA ILE A 332 -3.18 24.71 38.43
C ILE A 332 -4.67 24.63 38.73
N ASN A 333 -5.40 25.62 38.29
CA ASN A 333 -6.88 25.55 38.36
C ASN A 333 -7.40 24.63 37.22
N TRP A 334 -7.52 23.32 37.49
CA TRP A 334 -7.93 22.31 36.53
C TRP A 334 -9.31 22.57 35.91
N ASN A 335 -10.20 23.26 36.59
CA ASN A 335 -11.54 23.58 36.11
C ASN A 335 -11.53 24.62 34.99
N THR A 336 -10.54 25.49 34.97
CA THR A 336 -10.39 26.52 33.92
C THR A 336 -9.63 26.03 32.69
N ILE A 337 -8.99 24.83 32.75
CA ILE A 337 -8.31 24.25 31.62
C ILE A 337 -9.30 23.87 30.52
N GLY A 338 -9.18 24.50 29.37
CA GLY A 338 -9.97 24.21 28.16
C GLY A 338 -9.51 22.98 27.40
N THR A 339 -9.74 22.97 26.10
CA THR A 339 -9.41 21.87 25.19
C THR A 339 -7.91 21.77 24.89
N ASN A 340 -7.13 22.83 25.17
CA ASN A 340 -5.69 22.86 24.94
C ASN A 340 -4.97 23.08 26.27
N PHE A 341 -4.33 22.02 26.75
CA PHE A 341 -3.48 22.10 27.94
C PHE A 341 -2.20 22.89 27.64
N PRO A 342 -1.90 23.99 28.36
CA PRO A 342 -0.82 24.89 27.99
C PRO A 342 0.57 24.42 28.44
N TYR A 343 0.65 23.34 29.21
CA TYR A 343 1.89 22.84 29.80
C TYR A 343 2.33 21.53 29.16
N ARG A 344 3.57 21.13 29.42
CA ARG A 344 4.11 19.82 29.04
C ARG A 344 3.96 18.83 30.17
N ILE A 345 3.66 17.58 29.83
CA ILE A 345 3.65 16.46 30.78
C ILE A 345 4.75 15.47 30.40
N ARG A 346 5.46 14.97 31.39
CA ARG A 346 6.53 14.00 31.24
C ARG A 346 6.46 12.96 32.37
N GLN A 347 6.80 11.70 32.05
CA GLN A 347 7.19 10.68 33.03
C GLN A 347 8.69 10.41 32.94
N ALA A 348 9.34 10.33 34.10
CA ALA A 348 10.76 10.00 34.18
C ALA A 348 11.02 8.52 33.83
N PRO A 349 12.24 8.15 33.45
CA PRO A 349 12.67 6.77 33.34
C PRO A 349 12.40 5.95 34.60
N GLY A 350 12.06 4.67 34.44
CA GLY A 350 11.76 3.75 35.55
C GLY A 350 10.30 3.74 36.00
N GLY A 351 9.52 4.81 35.69
CA GLY A 351 8.05 4.87 35.89
C GLY A 351 7.29 5.14 34.61
N SER A 352 7.97 5.17 33.50
CA SER A 352 7.43 5.55 32.20
C SER A 352 6.42 4.53 31.65
N ALA A 353 5.36 5.02 31.01
CA ALA A 353 4.41 4.18 30.28
C ALA A 353 5.07 3.38 29.12
N LEU A 354 6.27 3.77 28.72
CA LEU A 354 7.06 3.08 27.68
C LEU A 354 7.87 1.90 28.22
N GLY A 355 7.83 1.63 29.54
CA GLY A 355 8.65 0.58 30.17
C GLY A 355 10.15 0.86 30.04
N ASN A 356 10.93 -0.20 29.85
CA ASN A 356 12.39 -0.14 29.82
C ASN A 356 12.95 0.17 28.41
N TYR A 357 12.17 -0.01 27.33
CA TYR A 357 12.66 0.08 25.98
C TYR A 357 11.70 0.81 25.05
N LYS A 358 12.27 1.63 24.19
CA LYS A 358 11.59 2.24 23.04
C LYS A 358 12.42 1.98 21.78
N PHE A 359 11.80 1.44 20.75
CA PHE A 359 12.40 1.17 19.46
C PHE A 359 11.87 2.22 18.48
N ASN A 360 12.71 3.18 18.13
CA ASN A 360 12.32 4.27 17.25
C ASN A 360 12.37 3.84 15.79
N MET A 361 11.41 4.34 15.03
CA MET A 361 11.36 4.22 13.58
C MET A 361 10.78 5.51 12.99
N PRO A 362 11.28 6.00 11.84
CA PRO A 362 10.70 7.15 11.15
C PRO A 362 9.22 6.90 10.83
N SER A 363 8.35 7.84 11.22
CA SER A 363 6.91 7.75 11.01
C SER A 363 6.27 9.13 11.07
N SER A 364 5.42 9.48 10.10
CA SER A 364 4.60 10.69 10.12
C SER A 364 3.59 10.68 11.27
N ASP A 365 3.15 9.50 11.70
CA ASP A 365 2.14 9.30 12.74
C ASP A 365 2.73 9.16 14.15
N ALA A 366 4.03 9.37 14.30
CA ALA A 366 4.77 9.19 15.55
C ALA A 366 4.56 7.80 16.19
N ILE A 367 4.48 6.75 15.36
CA ILE A 367 4.34 5.35 15.77
C ILE A 367 5.72 4.75 16.04
N TYR A 368 5.82 3.97 17.11
CA TYR A 368 7.02 3.23 17.49
C TYR A 368 6.65 1.93 18.22
N LEU A 369 7.61 1.01 18.34
CA LEU A 369 7.50 -0.15 19.19
C LEU A 369 8.04 0.20 20.58
N HIS A 370 7.44 -0.34 21.65
CA HIS A 370 7.93 -0.08 23.00
C HIS A 370 7.53 -1.17 24.00
N ASP A 371 8.19 -1.16 25.13
CA ASP A 371 7.85 -1.93 26.31
C ASP A 371 6.64 -1.33 27.04
N THR A 372 6.19 -1.97 28.12
CA THR A 372 5.13 -1.47 28.99
C THR A 372 5.21 -2.07 30.39
N PRO A 373 4.99 -1.30 31.45
CA PRO A 373 4.86 -1.85 32.80
C PRO A 373 3.57 -2.68 32.98
N ASN A 374 2.56 -2.46 32.13
CA ASN A 374 1.27 -3.16 32.22
C ASN A 374 1.29 -4.53 31.56
N ARG A 375 2.15 -5.42 32.05
CA ARG A 375 2.41 -6.76 31.48
C ARG A 375 1.17 -7.66 31.45
N GLY A 376 0.28 -7.55 32.43
CA GLY A 376 -0.95 -8.35 32.50
C GLY A 376 -1.91 -8.16 31.31
N LEU A 377 -1.77 -7.08 30.55
CA LEU A 377 -2.60 -6.85 29.37
C LEU A 377 -2.30 -7.84 28.21
N PHE A 378 -1.12 -8.46 28.19
CA PHE A 378 -0.76 -9.46 27.17
C PHE A 378 -1.52 -10.80 27.33
N SER A 379 -2.13 -11.05 28.49
CA SER A 379 -2.97 -12.23 28.70
C SER A 379 -4.37 -12.09 28.06
N LYS A 380 -4.78 -10.87 27.70
CA LYS A 380 -6.09 -10.64 27.09
C LYS A 380 -6.14 -11.21 25.67
N LYS A 381 -7.30 -11.80 25.30
CA LYS A 381 -7.55 -12.27 23.92
C LYS A 381 -7.60 -11.08 22.95
N ASN A 382 -8.38 -10.05 23.28
CA ASN A 382 -8.40 -8.79 22.51
C ASN A 382 -7.33 -7.85 23.05
N ARG A 383 -6.32 -7.56 22.23
CA ARG A 383 -5.19 -6.69 22.54
C ARG A 383 -5.17 -5.39 21.73
N ALA A 384 -6.31 -4.97 21.19
CA ALA A 384 -6.49 -3.65 20.57
C ALA A 384 -6.74 -2.59 21.66
N LEU A 385 -5.70 -2.20 22.41
CA LEU A 385 -5.82 -1.43 23.66
C LEU A 385 -4.96 -0.16 23.70
N SER A 386 -4.00 0.01 22.80
CA SER A 386 -3.10 1.18 22.79
C SER A 386 -3.73 2.40 22.10
N SER A 387 -3.01 3.50 22.10
CA SER A 387 -3.38 4.72 21.37
C SER A 387 -2.71 4.84 20.01
N GLY A 388 -2.28 3.71 19.42
CA GLY A 388 -1.68 3.60 18.09
C GLY A 388 -0.32 2.92 18.09
N CYS A 389 0.56 3.20 19.05
CA CYS A 389 1.87 2.53 19.18
C CYS A 389 1.73 1.04 19.50
N VAL A 390 2.76 0.26 19.18
CA VAL A 390 2.80 -1.18 19.38
C VAL A 390 3.59 -1.52 20.64
N ARG A 391 2.91 -2.11 21.65
CA ARG A 391 3.57 -2.62 22.85
C ARG A 391 4.02 -4.05 22.62
N VAL A 392 5.27 -4.36 22.96
CA VAL A 392 5.91 -5.66 22.73
C VAL A 392 6.05 -6.42 24.04
N GLU A 393 5.53 -7.65 24.12
CA GLU A 393 5.63 -8.50 25.31
C GLU A 393 7.10 -8.88 25.59
N LYS A 394 7.81 -9.37 24.59
CA LYS A 394 9.22 -9.78 24.70
C LYS A 394 10.18 -8.62 24.32
N SER A 395 9.88 -7.42 24.79
CA SER A 395 10.66 -6.21 24.50
C SER A 395 12.11 -6.32 24.95
N ASP A 396 12.38 -6.98 26.07
CA ASP A 396 13.76 -7.21 26.56
C ASP A 396 14.55 -8.12 25.61
N GLN A 397 13.92 -9.22 25.14
CA GLN A 397 14.56 -10.13 24.18
C GLN A 397 14.85 -9.41 22.84
N LEU A 398 13.89 -8.61 22.35
CA LEU A 398 14.08 -7.81 21.14
C LEU A 398 15.24 -6.81 21.33
N ALA A 399 15.29 -6.13 22.47
CA ALA A 399 16.35 -5.21 22.81
C ALA A 399 17.71 -5.92 22.92
N THR A 400 17.76 -7.10 23.53
CA THR A 400 19.00 -7.90 23.63
C THR A 400 19.56 -8.23 22.25
N ILE A 401 18.75 -8.73 21.32
CA ILE A 401 19.18 -9.05 19.96
C ILE A 401 19.80 -7.79 19.30
N LEU A 402 19.06 -6.69 19.26
CA LEU A 402 19.47 -5.48 18.57
C LEU A 402 20.66 -4.75 19.24
N LEU A 403 20.73 -4.77 20.56
CA LEU A 403 21.86 -4.17 21.30
C LEU A 403 23.12 -5.02 21.17
N THR A 404 23.01 -6.36 21.15
CA THR A 404 24.15 -7.25 20.90
C THR A 404 24.72 -7.01 19.49
N GLU A 405 23.88 -6.88 18.46
CA GLU A 405 24.31 -6.49 17.11
C GLU A 405 25.02 -5.12 17.11
N ALA A 406 24.61 -4.20 17.98
CA ALA A 406 25.25 -2.90 18.16
C ALA A 406 26.54 -2.96 19.00
N GLY A 407 26.94 -4.14 19.48
CA GLY A 407 28.17 -4.36 20.25
C GLY A 407 28.01 -4.19 21.77
N TRP A 408 26.78 -4.26 22.30
CA TRP A 408 26.58 -4.27 23.74
C TRP A 408 26.76 -5.67 24.30
N THR A 409 27.33 -5.75 25.51
CA THR A 409 27.27 -6.96 26.35
C THR A 409 26.02 -6.95 27.19
N GLU A 410 25.59 -8.13 27.67
CA GLU A 410 24.49 -8.24 28.62
C GLU A 410 24.77 -7.45 29.91
N GLU A 411 26.01 -7.47 30.39
CA GLU A 411 26.45 -6.67 31.57
C GLU A 411 26.23 -5.16 31.34
N ARG A 412 26.64 -4.63 30.17
CA ARG A 412 26.42 -3.23 29.82
C ARG A 412 24.92 -2.91 29.80
N LYS A 413 24.08 -3.78 29.21
CA LYS A 413 22.64 -3.60 29.18
C LYS A 413 22.05 -3.53 30.59
N GLN A 414 22.41 -4.45 31.47
CA GLN A 414 21.93 -4.47 32.86
C GLN A 414 22.39 -3.24 33.65
N ASN A 415 23.64 -2.82 33.50
CA ASN A 415 24.16 -1.64 34.16
C ASN A 415 23.39 -0.37 33.75
N VAL A 416 23.07 -0.23 32.45
CA VAL A 416 22.29 0.90 31.96
C VAL A 416 20.85 0.82 32.49
N LEU A 417 20.22 -0.34 32.48
CA LEU A 417 18.87 -0.51 33.03
C LEU A 417 18.80 -0.13 34.52
N ASN A 418 19.73 -0.61 35.31
CA ASN A 418 19.79 -0.35 36.76
C ASN A 418 20.06 1.13 37.06
N SER A 419 20.84 1.81 36.23
CA SER A 419 21.14 3.23 36.40
C SER A 419 19.93 4.16 36.24
N LYS A 420 18.85 3.69 35.62
CA LYS A 420 17.67 4.48 35.19
C LYS A 420 18.01 5.69 34.30
N LYS A 421 19.24 5.76 33.79
CA LYS A 421 19.64 6.82 32.85
C LYS A 421 19.08 6.53 31.47
N ASN A 422 18.47 7.54 30.88
CA ASN A 422 18.03 7.49 29.48
C ASN A 422 19.26 7.37 28.57
N THR A 423 19.36 6.25 27.86
CA THR A 423 20.49 5.94 26.98
C THR A 423 19.98 5.52 25.62
N SER A 424 20.49 6.11 24.55
CA SER A 424 20.16 5.77 23.18
C SER A 424 21.32 5.07 22.49
N GLU A 425 21.01 4.01 21.72
CA GLU A 425 21.97 3.31 20.86
C GLU A 425 21.42 3.19 19.44
N ASN A 426 22.24 3.50 18.44
CA ASN A 426 21.85 3.37 17.04
C ASN A 426 21.83 1.90 16.61
N ILE A 427 20.85 1.54 15.83
CA ILE A 427 20.77 0.21 15.22
C ILE A 427 21.70 0.15 14.03
N ARG A 428 22.58 -0.85 13.98
CA ARG A 428 23.61 -1.01 12.95
C ARG A 428 23.14 -1.83 11.76
N SER A 429 22.26 -2.80 12.01
CA SER A 429 21.72 -3.66 10.98
C SER A 429 20.50 -3.03 10.28
N ASP A 430 20.27 -3.41 9.04
CA ASP A 430 19.01 -3.04 8.36
C ASP A 430 17.86 -3.84 8.96
N ASN A 431 16.95 -3.15 9.62
CA ASN A 431 15.80 -3.72 10.32
C ASN A 431 14.52 -3.09 9.80
N PRO A 432 14.01 -3.52 8.64
CA PRO A 432 12.70 -3.10 8.16
C PRO A 432 11.60 -3.52 9.12
N VAL A 433 10.60 -2.67 9.27
CA VAL A 433 9.42 -2.90 10.11
C VAL A 433 8.18 -2.79 9.25
N TYR A 434 7.40 -3.85 9.19
CA TYR A 434 6.13 -3.93 8.49
C TYR A 434 5.00 -4.05 9.52
N LEU A 435 4.21 -3.00 9.66
CA LEU A 435 2.93 -3.06 10.36
C LEU A 435 1.88 -3.30 9.28
N TYR A 436 1.33 -4.50 9.21
CA TYR A 436 0.41 -4.90 8.15
C TYR A 436 -0.90 -5.48 8.73
N TYR A 437 -1.89 -5.64 7.88
CA TYR A 437 -3.22 -6.05 8.31
C TYR A 437 -3.78 -7.12 7.38
N VAL A 438 -3.66 -8.36 7.78
CA VAL A 438 -4.15 -9.54 7.07
C VAL A 438 -5.02 -10.35 8.01
N THR A 439 -6.27 -10.56 7.61
CA THR A 439 -7.29 -11.26 8.41
C THR A 439 -7.59 -12.66 7.88
N THR A 440 -7.26 -12.93 6.61
CA THR A 440 -7.56 -14.21 5.97
C THR A 440 -6.39 -14.62 5.08
N TRP A 441 -5.91 -15.86 5.26
CA TRP A 441 -4.81 -16.44 4.49
C TRP A 441 -4.99 -17.95 4.35
N VAL A 442 -4.11 -18.61 3.59
CA VAL A 442 -4.10 -20.07 3.40
C VAL A 442 -2.86 -20.65 4.06
N GLU A 443 -3.06 -21.65 4.89
CA GLU A 443 -2.01 -22.42 5.55
C GLU A 443 -2.33 -23.91 5.46
N ASN A 444 -1.44 -24.70 4.87
CA ASN A 444 -1.64 -26.14 4.64
C ASN A 444 -2.98 -26.44 3.93
N ASP A 445 -3.27 -25.72 2.85
CA ASP A 445 -4.52 -25.79 2.08
C ASP A 445 -5.81 -25.53 2.90
N VAL A 446 -5.69 -24.93 4.09
CA VAL A 446 -6.83 -24.53 4.94
C VAL A 446 -6.90 -23.03 5.06
N VAL A 447 -8.10 -22.47 4.86
CA VAL A 447 -8.35 -21.05 5.09
C VAL A 447 -8.31 -20.74 6.57
N LYS A 448 -7.43 -19.84 6.95
CA LYS A 448 -7.31 -19.28 8.31
C LYS A 448 -7.92 -17.90 8.35
N THR A 449 -8.62 -17.58 9.42
CA THR A 449 -9.26 -16.28 9.62
C THR A 449 -8.98 -15.69 10.98
N LEU A 450 -8.90 -14.38 11.05
CA LEU A 450 -8.81 -13.58 12.27
C LEU A 450 -9.98 -12.59 12.35
N PRO A 451 -10.35 -12.12 13.54
CA PRO A 451 -11.30 -11.03 13.67
C PRO A 451 -10.81 -9.77 12.96
N ASP A 452 -11.70 -9.13 12.20
CA ASP A 452 -11.46 -7.83 11.58
C ASP A 452 -11.64 -6.71 12.61
N ILE A 453 -10.63 -6.47 13.43
CA ILE A 453 -10.68 -5.55 14.57
C ILE A 453 -10.82 -4.08 14.20
N TYR A 454 -10.56 -3.71 12.93
CA TYR A 454 -10.65 -2.34 12.42
C TYR A 454 -11.73 -2.14 11.37
N GLU A 455 -12.46 -3.21 11.03
CA GLU A 455 -13.54 -3.22 10.03
C GLU A 455 -13.03 -2.79 8.64
N TYR A 456 -11.92 -3.40 8.22
CA TYR A 456 -11.34 -3.18 6.89
C TYR A 456 -11.80 -4.20 5.83
N ASP A 457 -12.44 -5.30 6.24
CA ASP A 457 -12.91 -6.37 5.34
C ASP A 457 -14.38 -6.13 4.90
N GLN A 458 -14.73 -4.88 4.67
CA GLN A 458 -16.07 -4.57 4.16
C GLN A 458 -16.23 -5.17 2.77
N VAL A 459 -17.17 -6.10 2.63
CA VAL A 459 -17.49 -6.74 1.35
C VAL A 459 -18.42 -5.79 0.58
N PRO A 460 -17.96 -5.15 -0.50
CA PRO A 460 -18.85 -4.36 -1.35
C PRO A 460 -19.81 -5.29 -2.09
N HIS A 461 -20.85 -4.73 -2.71
CA HIS A 461 -21.73 -5.49 -3.61
C HIS A 461 -20.96 -5.83 -4.90
N LEU A 462 -20.35 -7.02 -4.94
CA LEU A 462 -19.47 -7.48 -6.02
C LEU A 462 -20.24 -8.22 -7.13
N THR A 463 -21.42 -7.74 -7.51
CA THR A 463 -22.26 -8.36 -8.56
C THR A 463 -21.59 -8.35 -9.94
N TYR A 464 -20.60 -7.48 -10.15
CA TYR A 464 -19.85 -7.36 -11.40
C TYR A 464 -18.68 -8.36 -11.52
N ILE A 465 -18.34 -9.09 -10.46
CA ILE A 465 -17.24 -10.07 -10.49
C ILE A 465 -17.73 -11.41 -11.03
N ASN A 466 -17.12 -11.84 -12.13
CA ASN A 466 -17.35 -13.17 -12.71
C ASN A 466 -16.27 -14.14 -12.23
N TRP A 467 -16.57 -14.91 -11.20
CA TRP A 467 -15.64 -15.86 -10.61
C TRP A 467 -15.21 -17.00 -11.56
N ASN A 468 -16.00 -17.36 -12.56
CA ASN A 468 -15.60 -18.37 -13.55
C ASN A 468 -14.48 -17.85 -14.44
N ILE A 469 -14.54 -16.58 -14.86
CA ILE A 469 -13.50 -15.94 -15.66
C ILE A 469 -12.23 -15.72 -14.80
N ILE A 470 -12.38 -15.29 -13.55
CA ILE A 470 -11.25 -15.17 -12.63
C ILE A 470 -10.54 -16.50 -12.48
N LYS A 471 -11.28 -17.56 -12.17
CA LYS A 471 -10.71 -18.91 -12.05
C LYS A 471 -9.99 -19.36 -13.31
N TRP A 472 -10.57 -19.08 -14.48
CA TRP A 472 -9.95 -19.39 -15.76
C TRP A 472 -8.54 -18.82 -15.89
N TYR A 473 -8.36 -17.56 -15.53
CA TYR A 473 -7.08 -16.88 -15.63
C TYR A 473 -6.12 -17.15 -14.46
N LEU A 474 -6.61 -17.58 -13.30
CA LEU A 474 -5.76 -17.97 -12.17
C LEU A 474 -5.09 -19.36 -12.35
N ASN A 475 -5.64 -20.22 -13.23
CA ASN A 475 -5.05 -21.52 -13.58
C ASN A 475 -3.98 -21.39 -14.66
#